data_77d595c502026969c77d5974ee67ae1a
#
_entry.id   77d595c502026969c77d5974ee67ae1a
#
_cell.length_a   1.000
_cell.length_b   1.000
_cell.length_c   1.000
_cell.angle_alpha   90.00
_cell.angle_beta   90.00
_cell.angle_gamma   90.00
#
_symmetry.space_group_name_H-M   'P 1'
#
loop_
_entity.id
_entity.type
_entity.pdbx_description
1 polymer ?
#
loop_
_entity_poly.entity_id
_entity_poly.type
_entity_poly.pdbx_seq_one_letter_code
_entity_poly.pdbx_strand_id
1 'polypeptide(L)'
;MNDKNEISIRQATPDDVALVLQFIKGLADYEKLADEVVATQANLAESLFGTNANAEAFFAHLSSGDGEPVAVGCAIFTQHYSTYSGNSSLYLEDVFVLPEWRGQGIGRELLAYGAGLAKSRGYPRMEWSVLDWNEPAIGFYEKLGAERVEGWLTYRLSGDALERINPSS
;
A
#
# COMPACT_ATOMS: atom_id res chain seq x y z
N MET A 1 15.08 -21.77 23.52
CA MET A 1 15.36 -20.43 22.96
C MET A 1 14.21 -20.11 22.04
N ASN A 2 13.45 -19.06 22.33
CA ASN A 2 12.41 -18.62 21.38
C ASN A 2 13.12 -17.94 20.23
N ASP A 3 13.28 -18.62 19.12
CA ASP A 3 13.59 -17.98 17.84
C ASP A 3 12.40 -17.08 17.49
N LYS A 4 12.43 -15.85 17.99
CA LYS A 4 11.50 -14.83 17.50
C LYS A 4 11.91 -14.55 16.08
N ASN A 5 11.04 -14.91 15.13
CA ASN A 5 11.14 -14.41 13.77
C ASN A 5 11.29 -12.90 13.83
N GLU A 6 12.40 -12.37 13.35
CA GLU A 6 12.64 -10.95 13.29
C GLU A 6 11.99 -10.37 12.05
N ILE A 7 11.11 -9.38 12.24
CA ILE A 7 10.48 -8.65 11.13
C ILE A 7 11.35 -7.43 10.83
N SER A 8 11.80 -7.29 9.59
CA SER A 8 12.48 -6.10 9.10
C SER A 8 11.73 -5.50 7.92
N ILE A 9 11.74 -4.16 7.83
CA ILE A 9 11.12 -3.44 6.70
C ILE A 9 12.22 -2.86 5.83
N ARG A 10 12.13 -3.12 4.52
CA ARG A 10 13.08 -2.64 3.52
C ARG A 10 12.34 -1.97 2.37
N GLN A 11 12.85 -0.84 1.92
CA GLN A 11 12.37 -0.22 0.69
C GLN A 11 12.70 -1.11 -0.52
N ALA A 12 11.78 -1.17 -1.48
CA ALA A 12 12.00 -1.83 -2.75
C ALA A 12 13.10 -1.14 -3.55
N THR A 13 13.79 -1.91 -4.36
CA THR A 13 14.80 -1.46 -5.33
C THR A 13 14.31 -1.74 -6.75
N PRO A 14 14.95 -1.20 -7.79
CA PRO A 14 14.59 -1.52 -9.18
C PRO A 14 14.58 -3.02 -9.50
N ASP A 15 15.40 -3.81 -8.82
CA ASP A 15 15.44 -5.27 -8.99
C ASP A 15 14.20 -5.98 -8.41
N ASP A 16 13.46 -5.30 -7.54
CA ASP A 16 12.29 -5.86 -6.87
C ASP A 16 10.97 -5.65 -7.64
N VAL A 17 10.96 -4.98 -8.80
CA VAL A 17 9.73 -4.64 -9.53
C VAL A 17 8.85 -5.86 -9.82
N ALA A 18 9.46 -6.99 -10.20
CA ALA A 18 8.73 -8.23 -10.43
C ALA A 18 8.05 -8.75 -9.15
N LEU A 19 8.73 -8.62 -8.01
CA LEU A 19 8.19 -9.03 -6.70
C LEU A 19 7.06 -8.10 -6.25
N VAL A 20 7.19 -6.77 -6.46
CA VAL A 20 6.10 -5.82 -6.20
C VAL A 20 4.85 -6.22 -6.98
N LEU A 21 4.98 -6.51 -8.30
CA LEU A 21 3.86 -6.95 -9.12
C LEU A 21 3.22 -8.25 -8.61
N GLN A 22 4.02 -9.18 -8.08
CA GLN A 22 3.48 -10.41 -7.49
C GLN A 22 2.61 -10.12 -6.26
N PHE A 23 3.03 -9.20 -5.39
CA PHE A 23 2.24 -8.79 -4.22
C PHE A 23 0.95 -8.06 -4.62
N ILE A 24 0.99 -7.18 -5.63
CA ILE A 24 -0.21 -6.52 -6.18
C ILE A 24 -1.21 -7.56 -6.69
N LYS A 25 -0.75 -8.54 -7.46
CA LYS A 25 -1.60 -9.63 -7.95
C LYS A 25 -2.17 -10.48 -6.81
N GLY A 26 -1.37 -10.78 -5.80
CA GLY A 26 -1.83 -11.52 -4.62
C GLY A 26 -2.92 -10.78 -3.85
N LEU A 27 -2.83 -9.45 -3.72
CA LEU A 27 -3.89 -8.63 -3.15
C LEU A 27 -5.15 -8.65 -4.03
N ALA A 28 -5.00 -8.45 -5.34
CA ALA A 28 -6.12 -8.44 -6.28
C ALA A 28 -6.86 -9.79 -6.32
N ASP A 29 -6.14 -10.90 -6.24
CA ASP A 29 -6.73 -12.24 -6.11
C ASP A 29 -7.56 -12.36 -4.83
N TYR A 30 -7.02 -11.87 -3.70
CA TYR A 30 -7.72 -11.85 -2.42
C TYR A 30 -9.00 -11.00 -2.48
N GLU A 31 -8.94 -9.85 -3.15
CA GLU A 31 -10.04 -8.90 -3.32
C GLU A 31 -11.02 -9.31 -4.44
N LYS A 32 -10.75 -10.39 -5.18
CA LYS A 32 -11.53 -10.86 -6.35
C LYS A 32 -11.57 -9.84 -7.49
N LEU A 33 -10.48 -9.08 -7.64
CA LEU A 33 -10.27 -8.04 -8.65
C LEU A 33 -9.09 -8.37 -9.58
N ALA A 34 -8.72 -9.63 -9.71
CA ALA A 34 -7.56 -10.06 -10.52
C ALA A 34 -7.61 -9.55 -11.97
N ASP A 35 -8.81 -9.51 -12.57
CA ASP A 35 -9.03 -9.03 -13.94
C ASP A 35 -8.84 -7.50 -14.09
N GLU A 36 -8.83 -6.75 -13.00
CA GLU A 36 -8.58 -5.31 -12.98
C GLU A 36 -7.08 -4.96 -13.04
N VAL A 37 -6.21 -5.93 -12.80
CA VAL A 37 -4.76 -5.70 -12.78
C VAL A 37 -4.21 -5.62 -14.20
N VAL A 38 -4.05 -4.41 -14.70
CA VAL A 38 -3.39 -4.10 -15.99
C VAL A 38 -1.95 -3.60 -15.81
N ALA A 39 -1.48 -3.51 -14.56
CA ALA A 39 -0.14 -3.07 -14.24
C ALA A 39 0.91 -4.01 -14.85
N THR A 40 1.96 -3.43 -15.40
CA THR A 40 3.12 -4.13 -15.96
C THR A 40 4.38 -3.79 -15.17
N GLN A 41 5.42 -4.62 -15.29
CA GLN A 41 6.72 -4.29 -14.68
C GLN A 41 7.28 -2.96 -15.20
N ALA A 42 7.04 -2.62 -16.47
CA ALA A 42 7.55 -1.39 -17.06
C ALA A 42 6.91 -0.15 -16.44
N ASN A 43 5.58 -0.11 -16.31
CA ASN A 43 4.93 1.05 -15.70
C ASN A 43 5.11 1.12 -14.18
N LEU A 44 5.25 0.00 -13.48
CA LEU A 44 5.65 -0.02 -12.08
C LEU A 44 7.08 0.50 -11.87
N ALA A 45 8.02 0.11 -12.72
CA ALA A 45 9.39 0.62 -12.67
C ALA A 45 9.42 2.14 -12.82
N GLU A 46 8.66 2.70 -13.76
CA GLU A 46 8.55 4.15 -13.93
C GLU A 46 7.91 4.84 -12.73
N SER A 47 6.81 4.28 -12.21
CA SER A 47 6.09 4.87 -11.06
C SER A 47 6.88 4.83 -9.76
N LEU A 48 7.72 3.81 -9.56
CA LEU A 48 8.49 3.61 -8.33
C LEU A 48 9.90 4.22 -8.40
N PHE A 49 10.53 4.23 -9.59
CA PHE A 49 11.97 4.53 -9.74
C PHE A 49 12.28 5.47 -10.90
N GLY A 50 11.30 5.85 -11.72
CA GLY A 50 11.48 6.77 -12.83
C GLY A 50 11.70 8.22 -12.42
N THR A 51 11.90 9.08 -13.39
CA THR A 51 12.16 10.52 -13.15
C THR A 51 11.01 11.22 -12.42
N ASN A 52 9.77 10.77 -12.66
CA ASN A 52 8.56 11.29 -12.03
C ASN A 52 7.94 10.25 -11.09
N ALA A 53 8.76 9.50 -10.38
CA ALA A 53 8.29 8.52 -9.41
C ALA A 53 7.33 9.17 -8.41
N ASN A 54 6.17 8.56 -8.21
CA ASN A 54 5.10 9.06 -7.36
C ASN A 54 4.57 8.02 -6.36
N ALA A 55 5.17 6.84 -6.35
CA ALA A 55 4.86 5.76 -5.44
C ALA A 55 6.14 5.19 -4.81
N GLU A 56 6.00 4.58 -3.65
CA GLU A 56 7.08 3.93 -2.92
C GLU A 56 6.59 2.57 -2.42
N ALA A 57 7.39 1.53 -2.60
CA ALA A 57 7.06 0.19 -2.12
C ALA A 57 8.04 -0.26 -1.04
N PHE A 58 7.52 -0.96 -0.04
CA PHE A 58 8.29 -1.49 1.09
C PHE A 58 7.90 -2.94 1.35
N PHE A 59 8.89 -3.77 1.60
CA PHE A 59 8.68 -5.18 1.94
C PHE A 59 8.92 -5.43 3.42
N ALA A 60 8.04 -6.22 4.01
CA ALA A 60 8.32 -6.88 5.28
C ALA A 60 9.03 -8.20 5.00
N HIS A 61 10.19 -8.37 5.60
CA HIS A 61 10.99 -9.59 5.55
C HIS A 61 10.95 -10.30 6.90
N LEU A 62 10.88 -11.61 6.86
CA LEU A 62 11.05 -12.47 8.02
C LEU A 62 12.39 -13.20 7.93
N SER A 63 13.17 -13.12 8.99
CA SER A 63 14.37 -13.93 9.19
C SER A 63 14.09 -14.97 10.25
N SER A 64 14.42 -16.22 9.99
CA SER A 64 14.39 -17.30 10.98
C SER A 64 15.79 -17.95 11.04
N GLY A 65 16.46 -17.80 12.18
CA GLY A 65 17.82 -18.32 12.38
C GLY A 65 18.82 -17.76 11.35
N ASP A 66 19.67 -18.61 10.79
CA ASP A 66 20.69 -18.27 9.79
C ASP A 66 20.17 -18.25 8.34
N GLY A 67 18.84 -18.31 8.13
CA GLY A 67 18.22 -18.30 6.80
C GLY A 67 18.21 -16.91 6.17
N GLU A 68 18.22 -16.85 4.82
CA GLU A 68 18.03 -15.61 4.09
C GLU A 68 16.64 -15.01 4.40
N PRO A 69 16.54 -13.68 4.59
CA PRO A 69 15.26 -13.01 4.84
C PRO A 69 14.28 -13.21 3.66
N VAL A 70 13.07 -13.64 3.96
CA VAL A 70 12.02 -13.87 2.95
C VAL A 70 11.00 -12.72 2.99
N ALA A 71 10.66 -12.16 1.84
CA ALA A 71 9.61 -11.16 1.73
C ALA A 71 8.23 -11.81 1.95
N VAL A 72 7.54 -11.39 2.98
CA VAL A 72 6.26 -11.97 3.43
C VAL A 72 5.10 -10.99 3.42
N GLY A 73 5.39 -9.71 3.20
CA GLY A 73 4.40 -8.65 3.08
C GLY A 73 4.93 -7.48 2.25
N CYS A 74 4.02 -6.70 1.69
CA CYS A 74 4.33 -5.50 0.92
C CYS A 74 3.34 -4.40 1.26
N ALA A 75 3.82 -3.15 1.31
CA ALA A 75 3.00 -1.95 1.35
C ALA A 75 3.46 -0.97 0.29
N ILE A 76 2.50 -0.31 -0.36
CA ILE A 76 2.74 0.72 -1.38
C ILE A 76 2.11 2.02 -0.90
N PHE A 77 2.89 3.09 -0.95
CA PHE A 77 2.47 4.42 -0.51
C PHE A 77 2.60 5.43 -1.63
N THR A 78 1.67 6.39 -1.62
CA THR A 78 1.72 7.60 -2.44
C THR A 78 1.50 8.83 -1.56
N GLN A 79 1.52 10.00 -2.17
CA GLN A 79 1.28 11.26 -1.49
C GLN A 79 -0.03 11.88 -1.97
N HIS A 80 -0.91 12.23 -1.03
CA HIS A 80 -2.07 13.08 -1.29
C HIS A 80 -1.83 14.49 -0.74
N TYR A 81 -2.49 15.47 -1.32
CA TYR A 81 -2.44 16.85 -0.83
C TYR A 81 -3.83 17.31 -0.36
N SER A 82 -3.88 17.89 0.81
CA SER A 82 -5.10 18.49 1.37
C SER A 82 -5.03 20.01 1.31
N THR A 83 -5.91 20.62 0.50
CA THR A 83 -6.02 22.08 0.42
C THR A 83 -6.52 22.68 1.73
N TYR A 84 -7.32 21.96 2.51
CA TYR A 84 -7.84 22.47 3.79
C TYR A 84 -6.75 22.55 4.86
N SER A 85 -5.84 21.60 4.90
CA SER A 85 -4.72 21.65 5.84
C SER A 85 -3.49 22.36 5.28
N GLY A 86 -3.45 22.62 3.98
CA GLY A 86 -2.26 23.15 3.29
C GLY A 86 -1.06 22.19 3.36
N ASN A 87 -1.31 20.90 3.56
CA ASN A 87 -0.25 19.93 3.80
C ASN A 87 -0.52 18.63 3.03
N SER A 88 0.54 17.85 2.85
CA SER A 88 0.44 16.51 2.29
C SER A 88 0.06 15.49 3.37
N SER A 89 -0.51 14.37 2.93
CA SER A 89 -0.73 13.17 3.72
C SER A 89 -0.10 11.96 3.04
N LEU A 90 0.28 10.96 3.81
CA LEU A 90 0.70 9.69 3.26
C LEU A 90 -0.56 8.88 2.93
N TYR A 91 -0.63 8.37 1.70
CA TYR A 91 -1.72 7.48 1.29
C TYR A 91 -1.18 6.06 1.10
N LEU A 92 -1.80 5.10 1.76
CA LEU A 92 -1.52 3.69 1.58
C LEU A 92 -2.39 3.17 0.44
N GLU A 93 -1.79 2.88 -0.70
CA GLU A 93 -2.47 2.28 -1.85
C GLU A 93 -2.77 0.82 -1.59
N ASP A 94 -1.74 0.06 -1.22
CA ASP A 94 -1.83 -1.37 -1.00
C ASP A 94 -1.11 -1.78 0.29
N VAL A 95 -1.68 -2.74 1.00
CA VAL A 95 -0.99 -3.53 2.02
C VAL A 95 -1.43 -4.98 1.91
N PHE A 96 -0.48 -5.87 1.72
CA PHE A 96 -0.75 -7.29 1.60
C PHE A 96 0.29 -8.12 2.34
N VAL A 97 -0.18 -9.09 3.10
CA VAL A 97 0.63 -10.11 3.79
C VAL A 97 0.24 -11.46 3.22
N LEU A 98 1.23 -12.25 2.84
CA LEU A 98 1.00 -13.60 2.33
C LEU A 98 0.18 -14.41 3.34
N PRO A 99 -0.85 -15.16 2.88
CA PRO A 99 -1.82 -15.81 3.76
C PRO A 99 -1.20 -16.66 4.87
N GLU A 100 -0.16 -17.42 4.55
CA GLU A 100 0.56 -18.30 5.47
C GLU A 100 1.33 -17.57 6.58
N TRP A 101 1.56 -16.25 6.42
CA TRP A 101 2.30 -15.42 7.37
C TRP A 101 1.40 -14.44 8.14
N ARG A 102 0.08 -14.52 7.93
CA ARG A 102 -0.87 -13.64 8.64
C ARG A 102 -0.95 -13.98 10.14
N GLY A 103 -1.45 -13.04 10.93
CA GLY A 103 -1.60 -13.22 12.39
C GLY A 103 -0.30 -13.08 13.19
N GLN A 104 0.84 -12.78 12.54
CA GLN A 104 2.15 -12.65 13.18
C GLN A 104 2.60 -11.18 13.38
N GLY A 105 1.69 -10.21 13.18
CA GLY A 105 1.99 -8.79 13.40
C GLY A 105 2.59 -8.07 12.18
N ILE A 106 2.85 -8.76 11.06
CA ILE A 106 3.53 -8.19 9.87
C ILE A 106 2.77 -6.98 9.31
N GLY A 107 1.45 -7.08 9.15
CA GLY A 107 0.63 -5.95 8.69
C GLY A 107 0.71 -4.74 9.62
N ARG A 108 0.79 -4.97 10.93
CA ARG A 108 0.97 -3.90 11.92
C ARG A 108 2.33 -3.21 11.75
N GLU A 109 3.39 -3.96 11.53
CA GLU A 109 4.74 -3.41 11.31
C GLU A 109 4.81 -2.57 10.03
N LEU A 110 4.17 -3.03 8.94
CA LEU A 110 4.06 -2.25 7.69
C LEU A 110 3.31 -0.93 7.91
N LEU A 111 2.17 -0.94 8.63
CA LEU A 111 1.43 0.29 8.93
C LEU A 111 2.20 1.19 9.91
N ALA A 112 2.86 0.62 10.91
CA ALA A 112 3.70 1.38 11.84
C ALA A 112 4.87 2.06 11.12
N TYR A 113 5.47 1.38 10.15
CA TYR A 113 6.50 1.95 9.29
C TYR A 113 5.94 3.14 8.48
N GLY A 114 4.78 2.99 7.84
CA GLY A 114 4.09 4.07 7.13
C GLY A 114 3.79 5.27 8.04
N ALA A 115 3.30 5.03 9.25
CA ALA A 115 3.07 6.09 10.23
C ALA A 115 4.38 6.81 10.63
N GLY A 116 5.47 6.08 10.78
CA GLY A 116 6.81 6.64 10.99
C GLY A 116 7.27 7.50 9.81
N LEU A 117 7.05 7.02 8.59
CA LEU A 117 7.37 7.74 7.36
C LEU A 117 6.56 9.05 7.25
N ALA A 118 5.26 9.01 7.53
CA ALA A 118 4.41 10.20 7.56
C ALA A 118 4.93 11.24 8.56
N LYS A 119 5.26 10.80 9.78
CA LYS A 119 5.82 11.68 10.83
C LYS A 119 7.16 12.31 10.42
N SER A 120 8.07 11.52 9.84
CA SER A 120 9.38 12.00 9.40
C SER A 120 9.29 13.07 8.31
N ARG A 121 8.20 13.04 7.51
CA ARG A 121 7.91 14.00 6.45
C ARG A 121 7.08 15.21 6.94
N GLY A 122 6.68 15.22 8.21
CA GLY A 122 5.82 16.27 8.75
C GLY A 122 4.36 16.18 8.25
N TYR A 123 3.94 15.02 7.75
CA TYR A 123 2.56 14.81 7.32
C TYR A 123 1.65 14.59 8.53
N PRO A 124 0.51 15.28 8.64
CA PRO A 124 -0.36 15.20 9.80
C PRO A 124 -1.15 13.90 9.89
N ARG A 125 -1.24 13.12 8.78
CA ARG A 125 -2.07 11.92 8.73
C ARG A 125 -1.61 10.93 7.67
N MET A 126 -2.07 9.70 7.82
CA MET A 126 -2.02 8.63 6.83
C MET A 126 -3.45 8.17 6.56
N GLU A 127 -3.77 7.95 5.29
CA GLU A 127 -5.13 7.61 4.83
C GLU A 127 -5.06 6.41 3.89
N TRP A 128 -6.16 5.67 3.80
CA TRP A 128 -6.34 4.55 2.86
C TRP A 128 -7.81 4.27 2.63
N SER A 129 -8.09 3.45 1.62
CA SER A 129 -9.42 2.89 1.39
C SER A 129 -9.40 1.38 1.64
N VAL A 130 -10.54 0.82 1.99
CA VAL A 130 -10.76 -0.61 2.16
C VAL A 130 -12.09 -0.98 1.55
N LEU A 131 -12.19 -2.16 0.93
CA LEU A 131 -13.45 -2.65 0.41
C LEU A 131 -14.44 -2.87 1.56
N ASP A 132 -15.67 -2.45 1.38
CA ASP A 132 -16.70 -2.40 2.42
C ASP A 132 -17.09 -3.77 2.99
N TRP A 133 -16.83 -4.83 2.23
CA TRP A 133 -17.03 -6.23 2.66
C TRP A 133 -15.82 -6.84 3.39
N ASN A 134 -14.64 -6.16 3.42
CA ASN A 134 -13.41 -6.69 4.00
C ASN A 134 -13.37 -6.50 5.52
N GLU A 135 -14.32 -7.14 6.21
CA GLU A 135 -14.46 -7.07 7.67
C GLU A 135 -13.16 -7.41 8.44
N PRO A 136 -12.33 -8.40 8.02
CA PRO A 136 -11.07 -8.67 8.70
C PRO A 136 -10.11 -7.48 8.68
N ALA A 137 -10.00 -6.78 7.53
CA ALA A 137 -9.14 -5.61 7.40
C ALA A 137 -9.72 -4.42 8.17
N ILE A 138 -11.03 -4.17 8.06
CA ILE A 138 -11.72 -3.11 8.80
C ILE A 138 -11.47 -3.26 10.30
N GLY A 139 -11.75 -4.43 10.87
CA GLY A 139 -11.52 -4.69 12.29
C GLY A 139 -10.05 -4.61 12.71
N PHE A 140 -9.11 -4.90 11.81
CA PHE A 140 -7.68 -4.70 12.04
C PHE A 140 -7.33 -3.21 12.13
N TYR A 141 -7.81 -2.38 11.22
CA TYR A 141 -7.55 -0.94 11.22
C TYR A 141 -8.16 -0.24 12.44
N GLU A 142 -9.40 -0.57 12.79
CA GLU A 142 -10.08 -0.02 13.97
C GLU A 142 -9.33 -0.34 15.28
N LYS A 143 -8.78 -1.55 15.41
CA LYS A 143 -7.92 -1.94 16.55
C LYS A 143 -6.61 -1.15 16.63
N LEU A 144 -6.14 -0.59 15.51
CA LEU A 144 -4.98 0.31 15.48
C LEU A 144 -5.34 1.75 15.83
N GLY A 145 -6.63 2.06 16.01
CA GLY A 145 -7.12 3.41 16.29
C GLY A 145 -7.42 4.22 15.02
N ALA A 146 -7.52 3.58 13.86
CA ALA A 146 -7.98 4.25 12.65
C ALA A 146 -9.49 4.49 12.72
N GLU A 147 -9.92 5.65 12.22
CA GLU A 147 -11.31 6.06 12.18
C GLU A 147 -11.82 6.09 10.75
N ARG A 148 -13.07 5.67 10.55
CA ARG A 148 -13.74 5.77 9.26
C ARG A 148 -14.05 7.24 8.95
N VAL A 149 -13.70 7.69 7.75
CA VAL A 149 -14.03 9.04 7.28
C VAL A 149 -15.43 9.02 6.66
N GLU A 150 -16.39 9.63 7.35
CA GLU A 150 -17.78 9.72 6.88
C GLU A 150 -18.04 11.01 6.10
N GLY A 151 -19.15 11.02 5.36
CA GLY A 151 -19.64 12.22 4.64
C GLY A 151 -18.98 12.48 3.28
N TRP A 152 -18.11 11.59 2.81
CA TRP A 152 -17.45 11.70 1.51
C TRP A 152 -17.85 10.55 0.58
N LEU A 153 -18.07 10.89 -0.67
CA LEU A 153 -18.29 9.92 -1.75
C LEU A 153 -17.15 10.02 -2.75
N THR A 154 -16.62 8.88 -3.18
CA THR A 154 -15.62 8.83 -4.24
C THR A 154 -16.32 8.78 -5.60
N TYR A 155 -15.92 9.67 -6.50
CA TYR A 155 -16.35 9.68 -7.90
C TYR A 155 -15.18 9.35 -8.81
N ARG A 156 -15.46 8.64 -9.90
CA ARG A 156 -14.48 8.29 -10.93
C ARG A 156 -15.01 8.63 -12.31
N LEU A 157 -14.17 9.29 -13.11
CA LEU A 157 -14.34 9.41 -14.55
C LEU A 157 -13.30 8.54 -15.23
N SER A 158 -13.71 7.66 -16.12
CA SER A 158 -12.82 6.76 -16.84
C SER A 158 -13.36 6.44 -18.24
N GLY A 159 -12.49 5.93 -19.11
CA GLY A 159 -12.83 5.54 -20.47
C GLY A 159 -13.56 6.65 -21.24
N ASP A 160 -14.64 6.27 -21.96
CA ASP A 160 -15.41 7.20 -22.78
C ASP A 160 -15.97 8.41 -22.03
N ALA A 161 -16.26 8.29 -20.71
CA ALA A 161 -16.75 9.41 -19.93
C ALA A 161 -15.65 10.47 -19.73
N LEU A 162 -14.41 10.05 -19.52
CA LEU A 162 -13.26 10.95 -19.41
C LEU A 162 -12.97 11.62 -20.77
N GLU A 163 -13.05 10.87 -21.87
CA GLU A 163 -12.82 11.35 -23.22
C GLU A 163 -13.86 12.40 -23.69
N ARG A 164 -15.11 12.28 -23.21
CA ARG A 164 -16.21 13.21 -23.61
C ARG A 164 -16.18 14.56 -22.91
N ILE A 165 -15.46 14.69 -21.79
CA ILE A 165 -15.34 15.99 -21.10
C ILE A 165 -14.23 16.80 -21.76
N ASN A 166 -14.62 17.68 -22.69
CA ASN A 166 -13.76 18.62 -23.32
C ASN A 166 -13.91 20.02 -22.70
N PRO A 167 -12.83 20.82 -22.60
CA PRO A 167 -12.96 22.24 -22.28
C PRO A 167 -13.89 22.91 -23.28
N SER A 168 -14.81 23.74 -22.81
CA SER A 168 -15.62 24.58 -23.70
C SER A 168 -14.68 25.49 -24.51
N SER A 169 -14.80 25.43 -25.83
CA SER A 169 -14.06 26.29 -26.76
C SER A 169 -14.43 27.76 -26.57
#